data_e25bf2515a6b039ad37e22419fc79708
#
_entry.id   e25bf2515a6b039ad37e22419fc79708
#
_cell.length_a   1.000
_cell.length_b   1.000
_cell.length_c   1.000
_cell.angle_alpha   90.00
_cell.angle_beta   90.00
_cell.angle_gamma   90.00
#
_symmetry.space_group_name_H-M   'P 1'
#
loop_
_entity.id
_entity.type
_entity.pdbx_description
1 polymer ?
#
loop_
_entity_poly.entity_id
_entity_poly.type
_entity_poly.pdbx_seq_one_letter_code
_entity_poly.pdbx_strand_id
1 'polypeptide(L)'
;EDKIAESYVEMKKYDGSVYDILEVTKGNVKLVFELLLPVIKALYTLSTGNPPLYHRDIKPDNILFLKKDDEYTLYLTDFGTCFLNDGSERLTPETMAVGPRMYIAPEYETGRVEEVTEKGDIFSLGKVLWCMINGEPEDFMPSNFWFVDEYDLTKRFPGNADMIVANSIIASCLNIAPYERCTYSSLIGQIENFIAGGNMTPEEEAQYRVRVYQEKRNLELLEIKEKNRLIVNSFSQYYIKALEELLNTYPDFELIQKLYDEYRKNSKDGIDYTSVNVENNASHYLYSGTYDRIYFSINYEPARGTDRYCSITIKYTIDSWKTIRFYYSEDGTILSDHNGVVKLMCVESLYNILNSIIMEYIS
;
A
#
# COMPACT_ATOMS: atom_id res chain seq x y z
N GLU A 1 6.19 -35.85 38.76
CA GLU A 1 7.09 -35.10 37.83
C GLU A 1 6.78 -35.62 36.43
N ASP A 2 5.90 -34.90 35.71
CA ASP A 2 5.59 -35.20 34.31
C ASP A 2 6.79 -34.82 33.48
N LYS A 3 7.49 -35.81 32.95
CA LYS A 3 8.52 -35.58 31.93
C LYS A 3 7.80 -35.09 30.68
N ILE A 4 7.94 -33.77 30.37
CA ILE A 4 7.61 -33.22 29.05
C ILE A 4 8.52 -33.96 28.06
N ALA A 5 7.93 -34.79 27.20
CA ALA A 5 8.66 -35.42 26.12
C ALA A 5 9.05 -34.30 25.14
N GLU A 6 10.35 -34.01 25.05
CA GLU A 6 10.85 -33.11 24.02
C GLU A 6 10.70 -33.79 22.66
N SER A 7 9.91 -33.18 21.79
CA SER A 7 9.79 -33.61 20.39
C SER A 7 10.94 -33.00 19.59
N TYR A 8 11.64 -33.83 18.83
CA TYR A 8 12.68 -33.39 17.91
C TYR A 8 12.45 -33.96 16.51
N VAL A 9 12.92 -33.23 15.53
CA VAL A 9 12.92 -33.66 14.13
C VAL A 9 14.38 -33.83 13.68
N GLU A 10 14.72 -35.01 13.19
CA GLU A 10 16.02 -35.26 12.56
C GLU A 10 15.92 -34.95 11.07
N MET A 11 16.83 -34.12 10.57
CA MET A 11 16.89 -33.77 9.16
C MET A 11 18.35 -33.78 8.66
N LYS A 12 18.50 -33.85 7.33
CA LYS A 12 19.81 -33.71 6.70
C LYS A 12 20.43 -32.35 7.04
N LYS A 13 21.71 -32.32 7.35
CA LYS A 13 22.44 -31.07 7.53
C LYS A 13 22.68 -30.42 6.16
N TYR A 14 22.33 -29.14 6.05
CA TYR A 14 22.58 -28.27 4.90
C TYR A 14 23.75 -27.33 5.19
N ASP A 15 24.34 -26.72 4.14
CA ASP A 15 25.50 -25.83 4.29
C ASP A 15 25.09 -24.41 4.70
N GLY A 16 23.84 -24.03 4.46
CA GLY A 16 23.26 -22.75 4.86
C GLY A 16 21.91 -22.50 4.19
N SER A 17 21.44 -21.27 4.29
CA SER A 17 20.24 -20.75 3.65
C SER A 17 20.56 -19.86 2.45
N VAL A 18 19.55 -19.45 1.69
CA VAL A 18 19.71 -18.50 0.58
C VAL A 18 20.38 -17.20 1.02
N TYR A 19 20.21 -16.75 2.27
CA TYR A 19 20.88 -15.56 2.79
C TYR A 19 22.41 -15.68 2.74
N ASP A 20 22.96 -16.87 2.93
CA ASP A 20 24.41 -17.10 2.97
C ASP A 20 25.06 -17.06 1.58
N ILE A 21 24.26 -17.09 0.50
CA ILE A 21 24.74 -17.07 -0.88
C ILE A 21 24.29 -15.82 -1.66
N LEU A 22 23.71 -14.82 -1.01
CA LEU A 22 23.24 -13.61 -1.68
C LEU A 22 24.34 -12.88 -2.45
N GLU A 23 25.55 -12.80 -1.89
CA GLU A 23 26.68 -12.17 -2.57
C GLU A 23 27.06 -12.90 -3.87
N VAL A 24 26.87 -14.24 -3.92
CA VAL A 24 27.14 -15.06 -5.11
C VAL A 24 26.08 -14.81 -6.20
N THR A 25 24.84 -14.56 -5.80
CA THR A 25 23.69 -14.38 -6.70
C THR A 25 23.49 -12.94 -7.16
N LYS A 26 24.13 -11.99 -6.48
CA LYS A 26 23.98 -10.55 -6.71
C LYS A 26 24.20 -10.16 -8.17
N GLY A 27 23.19 -9.55 -8.76
CA GLY A 27 23.19 -9.07 -10.14
C GLY A 27 23.22 -10.16 -11.21
N ASN A 28 23.16 -11.45 -10.84
CA ASN A 28 23.23 -12.57 -11.75
C ASN A 28 21.87 -13.25 -11.93
N VAL A 29 21.05 -12.68 -12.81
CA VAL A 29 19.67 -13.13 -13.07
C VAL A 29 19.65 -14.60 -13.51
N LYS A 30 20.56 -15.00 -14.41
CA LYS A 30 20.59 -16.36 -14.93
C LYS A 30 20.83 -17.38 -13.81
N LEU A 31 21.82 -17.15 -12.96
CA LEU A 31 22.14 -18.02 -11.83
C LEU A 31 20.95 -18.15 -10.87
N VAL A 32 20.31 -17.02 -10.52
CA VAL A 32 19.14 -17.02 -9.64
C VAL A 32 18.01 -17.86 -10.22
N PHE A 33 17.74 -17.72 -11.52
CA PHE A 33 16.70 -18.49 -12.19
C PHE A 33 17.03 -19.98 -12.26
N GLU A 34 18.27 -20.33 -12.58
CA GLU A 34 18.74 -21.73 -12.59
C GLU A 34 18.62 -22.37 -11.20
N LEU A 35 18.96 -21.64 -10.15
CA LEU A 35 18.89 -22.13 -8.76
C LEU A 35 17.43 -22.28 -8.27
N LEU A 36 16.56 -21.32 -8.55
CA LEU A 36 15.17 -21.34 -8.03
C LEU A 36 14.21 -22.19 -8.88
N LEU A 37 14.52 -22.43 -10.15
CA LEU A 37 13.61 -23.19 -11.03
C LEU A 37 13.22 -24.57 -10.47
N PRO A 38 14.13 -25.38 -9.90
CA PRO A 38 13.76 -26.66 -9.26
C PRO A 38 12.80 -26.49 -8.07
N VAL A 39 13.02 -25.45 -7.24
CA VAL A 39 12.16 -25.13 -6.09
C VAL A 39 10.74 -24.72 -6.58
N ILE A 40 10.66 -23.87 -7.59
CA ILE A 40 9.40 -23.44 -8.20
C ILE A 40 8.65 -24.64 -8.79
N LYS A 41 9.32 -25.56 -9.46
CA LYS A 41 8.72 -26.82 -10.00
C LYS A 41 8.22 -27.73 -8.88
N ALA A 42 8.94 -27.82 -7.76
CA ALA A 42 8.49 -28.58 -6.61
C ALA A 42 7.20 -27.99 -6.00
N LEU A 43 7.16 -26.66 -5.81
CA LEU A 43 5.95 -25.96 -5.35
C LEU A 43 4.77 -26.13 -6.30
N TYR A 44 5.02 -26.07 -7.61
CA TYR A 44 3.99 -26.36 -8.60
C TYR A 44 3.43 -27.77 -8.44
N THR A 45 4.29 -28.77 -8.26
CA THR A 45 3.87 -30.16 -8.02
C THR A 45 3.02 -30.29 -6.76
N LEU A 46 3.41 -29.61 -5.69
CA LEU A 46 2.64 -29.59 -4.43
C LEU A 46 1.28 -28.93 -4.61
N SER A 47 1.21 -27.81 -5.31
CA SER A 47 -0.03 -27.05 -5.53
C SER A 47 -1.03 -27.77 -6.44
N THR A 48 -0.56 -28.68 -7.30
CA THR A 48 -1.39 -29.49 -8.19
C THR A 48 -1.67 -30.89 -7.66
N GLY A 49 -1.18 -31.20 -6.45
CA GLY A 49 -1.44 -32.45 -5.74
C GLY A 49 -2.92 -32.66 -5.37
N ASN A 50 -3.26 -33.83 -4.90
CA ASN A 50 -4.59 -34.11 -4.39
C ASN A 50 -4.50 -34.73 -2.99
N PRO A 51 -4.78 -33.96 -1.91
CA PRO A 51 -5.18 -32.55 -1.92
C PRO A 51 -4.02 -31.58 -2.27
N PRO A 52 -4.32 -30.36 -2.76
CA PRO A 52 -3.30 -29.33 -3.01
C PRO A 52 -2.66 -28.88 -1.69
N LEU A 53 -1.35 -28.62 -1.76
CA LEU A 53 -0.59 -28.12 -0.62
C LEU A 53 0.10 -26.79 -0.98
N TYR A 54 -0.08 -25.78 -0.12
CA TYR A 54 0.53 -24.47 -0.23
C TYR A 54 1.47 -24.23 0.97
N HIS A 55 2.67 -23.69 0.71
CA HIS A 55 3.71 -23.60 1.72
C HIS A 55 3.48 -22.47 2.72
N ARG A 56 3.08 -21.29 2.27
CA ARG A 56 2.71 -20.10 3.05
C ARG A 56 3.83 -19.40 3.82
N ASP A 57 5.04 -19.94 3.84
CA ASP A 57 6.21 -19.33 4.51
C ASP A 57 7.46 -19.43 3.62
N ILE A 58 7.32 -19.05 2.35
CA ILE A 58 8.45 -19.00 1.41
C ILE A 58 9.25 -17.73 1.68
N LYS A 59 10.51 -17.93 2.09
CA LYS A 59 11.47 -16.87 2.40
C LYS A 59 12.89 -17.43 2.26
N PRO A 60 13.93 -16.57 2.17
CA PRO A 60 15.32 -17.02 2.07
C PRO A 60 15.76 -17.98 3.19
N ASP A 61 15.26 -17.79 4.43
CA ASP A 61 15.59 -18.69 5.56
C ASP A 61 15.12 -20.13 5.34
N ASN A 62 13.97 -20.31 4.66
CA ASN A 62 13.35 -21.62 4.44
C ASN A 62 13.77 -22.27 3.12
N ILE A 63 14.71 -21.66 2.40
CA ILE A 63 15.35 -22.24 1.21
C ILE A 63 16.80 -22.48 1.53
N LEU A 64 17.13 -23.74 1.84
CA LEU A 64 18.48 -24.17 2.21
C LEU A 64 19.25 -24.60 0.98
N PHE A 65 20.58 -24.61 1.09
CA PHE A 65 21.42 -25.12 0.00
C PHE A 65 22.41 -26.18 0.45
N LEU A 66 22.83 -26.98 -0.53
CA LEU A 66 24.03 -27.78 -0.47
C LEU A 66 24.99 -27.29 -1.57
N LYS A 67 26.27 -27.15 -1.19
CA LYS A 67 27.35 -26.83 -2.12
C LYS A 67 28.21 -28.08 -2.40
N LYS A 68 28.34 -28.39 -3.68
CA LYS A 68 29.26 -29.46 -4.14
C LYS A 68 29.99 -28.97 -5.37
N ASP A 69 31.33 -29.03 -5.34
CA ASP A 69 32.17 -28.68 -6.49
C ASP A 69 31.83 -27.31 -7.13
N ASP A 70 31.58 -26.29 -6.29
CA ASP A 70 31.14 -24.93 -6.65
C ASP A 70 29.72 -24.83 -7.25
N GLU A 71 28.96 -25.90 -7.33
CA GLU A 71 27.57 -25.93 -7.70
C GLU A 71 26.66 -25.85 -6.45
N TYR A 72 25.60 -25.05 -6.52
CA TYR A 72 24.60 -24.91 -5.47
C TYR A 72 23.33 -25.64 -5.87
N THR A 73 22.76 -26.40 -4.93
CA THR A 73 21.43 -27.01 -5.09
C THR A 73 20.54 -26.52 -3.96
N LEU A 74 19.38 -25.95 -4.30
CA LEU A 74 18.43 -25.41 -3.32
C LEU A 74 17.37 -26.44 -2.90
N TYR A 75 16.97 -26.36 -1.65
CA TYR A 75 15.96 -27.23 -1.02
C TYR A 75 14.99 -26.40 -0.20
N LEU A 76 13.69 -26.60 -0.44
CA LEU A 76 12.65 -25.99 0.38
C LEU A 76 12.47 -26.77 1.68
N THR A 77 12.32 -26.05 2.79
CA THR A 77 12.17 -26.62 4.14
C THR A 77 11.07 -25.90 4.93
N ASP A 78 10.81 -26.37 6.13
CA ASP A 78 9.82 -25.81 7.07
C ASP A 78 8.38 -25.82 6.53
N PHE A 79 7.84 -27.04 6.45
CA PHE A 79 6.44 -27.27 6.08
C PHE A 79 5.46 -27.11 7.28
N GLY A 80 5.90 -26.54 8.41
CA GLY A 80 5.10 -26.39 9.63
C GLY A 80 3.90 -25.46 9.50
N THR A 81 3.94 -24.55 8.52
CA THR A 81 2.85 -23.59 8.26
C THR A 81 2.01 -23.93 7.03
N CYS A 82 2.28 -25.09 6.42
CA CYS A 82 1.59 -25.49 5.19
C CYS A 82 0.09 -25.61 5.36
N PHE A 83 -0.62 -25.23 4.32
CA PHE A 83 -2.05 -25.40 4.21
C PHE A 83 -2.38 -26.55 3.26
N LEU A 84 -3.04 -27.58 3.80
CA LEU A 84 -3.58 -28.69 3.05
C LEU A 84 -5.07 -28.42 2.82
N ASN A 85 -5.45 -28.27 1.55
CA ASN A 85 -6.84 -27.97 1.19
C ASN A 85 -7.66 -29.30 1.05
N ASP A 86 -7.81 -30.01 2.18
CA ASP A 86 -8.51 -31.31 2.25
C ASP A 86 -9.85 -31.23 3.02
N GLY A 87 -10.25 -30.03 3.45
CA GLY A 87 -11.46 -29.81 4.26
C GLY A 87 -11.31 -30.22 5.73
N SER A 88 -10.10 -30.59 6.20
CA SER A 88 -9.85 -30.94 7.60
C SER A 88 -9.77 -29.69 8.49
N GLU A 89 -10.01 -29.89 9.81
CA GLU A 89 -9.82 -28.83 10.82
C GLU A 89 -8.35 -28.43 10.92
N ARG A 90 -8.10 -27.15 11.16
CA ARG A 90 -6.79 -26.54 11.15
C ARG A 90 -5.99 -26.74 12.41
N LEU A 91 -4.68 -26.83 12.24
CA LEU A 91 -3.72 -26.76 13.33
C LEU A 91 -3.36 -25.32 13.73
N THR A 92 -3.63 -24.32 12.87
CA THR A 92 -3.32 -22.89 13.12
C THR A 92 -4.60 -22.08 13.29
N PRO A 93 -4.73 -21.21 14.33
CA PRO A 93 -5.90 -20.35 14.51
C PRO A 93 -6.13 -19.42 13.31
N GLU A 94 -7.39 -19.20 12.94
CA GLU A 94 -7.82 -18.37 11.80
C GLU A 94 -7.30 -16.91 11.83
N THR A 95 -6.91 -16.42 13.01
CA THR A 95 -6.50 -15.03 13.23
C THR A 95 -4.98 -14.81 13.28
N MET A 96 -4.17 -15.85 13.10
CA MET A 96 -2.71 -15.69 13.11
C MET A 96 -2.18 -15.41 11.71
N ALA A 97 -1.59 -14.22 11.52
CA ALA A 97 -0.71 -13.94 10.40
C ALA A 97 0.50 -14.87 10.45
N VAL A 98 0.74 -15.64 9.39
CA VAL A 98 1.80 -16.65 9.34
C VAL A 98 2.89 -16.17 8.39
N GLY A 99 4.14 -16.21 8.85
CA GLY A 99 5.34 -15.83 8.10
C GLY A 99 5.88 -14.44 8.44
N PRO A 100 7.14 -14.15 8.10
CA PRO A 100 7.72 -12.82 8.28
C PRO A 100 7.04 -11.84 7.32
N ARG A 101 6.57 -10.73 7.86
CA ARG A 101 5.77 -9.72 7.14
C ARG A 101 6.39 -9.21 5.82
N MET A 102 7.71 -9.35 5.65
CA MET A 102 8.42 -8.89 4.46
C MET A 102 8.19 -9.75 3.21
N TYR A 103 7.90 -11.04 3.37
CA TYR A 103 7.71 -12.00 2.26
C TYR A 103 6.27 -12.47 2.12
N ILE A 104 5.42 -12.20 3.11
CA ILE A 104 4.04 -12.68 3.13
C ILE A 104 3.18 -11.94 2.09
N ALA A 105 2.28 -12.67 1.46
CA ALA A 105 1.28 -12.08 0.56
C ALA A 105 0.25 -11.26 1.34
N PRO A 106 -0.21 -10.09 0.81
CA PRO A 106 -1.12 -9.20 1.52
C PRO A 106 -2.42 -9.85 2.01
N GLU A 107 -2.97 -10.80 1.25
CA GLU A 107 -4.16 -11.55 1.64
C GLU A 107 -3.94 -12.44 2.87
N TYR A 108 -2.71 -12.87 3.12
CA TYR A 108 -2.39 -13.70 4.30
C TYR A 108 -2.24 -12.86 5.58
N GLU A 109 -1.92 -11.57 5.47
CA GLU A 109 -1.86 -10.65 6.61
C GLU A 109 -3.25 -10.44 7.25
N THR A 110 -4.32 -10.55 6.45
CA THR A 110 -5.70 -10.38 6.92
C THR A 110 -6.27 -11.62 7.63
N GLY A 111 -5.54 -12.74 7.62
CA GLY A 111 -5.98 -14.01 8.20
C GLY A 111 -7.17 -14.68 7.47
N ARG A 112 -7.52 -14.22 6.28
CA ARG A 112 -8.61 -14.79 5.48
C ARG A 112 -8.16 -16.07 4.81
N VAL A 113 -8.64 -17.15 5.32
CA VAL A 113 -8.25 -18.49 4.93
C VAL A 113 -8.87 -18.95 3.62
N GLU A 114 -10.04 -18.47 3.32
CA GLU A 114 -10.75 -18.76 2.07
C GLU A 114 -9.97 -18.27 0.83
N GLU A 115 -9.00 -17.38 1.04
CA GLU A 115 -8.14 -16.79 0.02
C GLU A 115 -6.79 -17.52 -0.14
N VAL A 116 -6.55 -18.62 0.61
CA VAL A 116 -5.29 -19.38 0.51
C VAL A 116 -5.26 -20.18 -0.78
N THR A 117 -4.38 -19.79 -1.67
CA THR A 117 -4.13 -20.45 -2.97
C THR A 117 -2.63 -20.41 -3.29
N GLU A 118 -2.24 -21.04 -4.39
CA GLU A 118 -0.87 -20.94 -4.92
C GLU A 118 -0.40 -19.49 -5.13
N LYS A 119 -1.32 -18.54 -5.25
CA LYS A 119 -0.99 -17.13 -5.54
C LYS A 119 -0.22 -16.45 -4.41
N GLY A 120 -0.44 -16.88 -3.17
CA GLY A 120 0.34 -16.39 -2.03
C GLY A 120 1.80 -16.86 -2.08
N ASP A 121 2.02 -18.11 -2.40
CA ASP A 121 3.38 -18.66 -2.58
C ASP A 121 4.10 -18.01 -3.76
N ILE A 122 3.39 -17.73 -4.86
CA ILE A 122 3.93 -16.99 -6.01
C ILE A 122 4.36 -15.57 -5.62
N PHE A 123 3.58 -14.87 -4.78
CA PHE A 123 3.98 -13.57 -4.28
C PHE A 123 5.30 -13.65 -3.48
N SER A 124 5.38 -14.59 -2.55
CA SER A 124 6.59 -14.82 -1.75
C SER A 124 7.79 -15.18 -2.61
N LEU A 125 7.61 -15.98 -3.68
CA LEU A 125 8.66 -16.26 -4.66
C LEU A 125 9.14 -15.01 -5.39
N GLY A 126 8.24 -14.10 -5.77
CA GLY A 126 8.61 -12.81 -6.36
C GLY A 126 9.54 -11.99 -5.44
N LYS A 127 9.27 -12.02 -4.14
CA LYS A 127 10.14 -11.40 -3.13
C LYS A 127 11.49 -12.08 -3.02
N VAL A 128 11.53 -13.40 -3.02
CA VAL A 128 12.78 -14.17 -2.98
C VAL A 128 13.63 -13.94 -4.24
N LEU A 129 13.01 -13.93 -5.43
CA LEU A 129 13.66 -13.59 -6.68
C LEU A 129 14.33 -12.22 -6.61
N TRP A 130 13.60 -11.22 -6.15
CA TRP A 130 14.15 -9.87 -5.98
C TRP A 130 15.32 -9.86 -4.98
N CYS A 131 15.14 -10.48 -3.81
CA CYS A 131 16.17 -10.56 -2.76
C CYS A 131 17.48 -11.20 -3.27
N MET A 132 17.38 -12.33 -3.95
CA MET A 132 18.55 -13.03 -4.49
C MET A 132 19.28 -12.22 -5.58
N ILE A 133 18.53 -11.55 -6.47
CA ILE A 133 19.16 -10.73 -7.52
C ILE A 133 19.74 -9.45 -6.92
N ASN A 134 19.07 -8.83 -5.94
CA ASN A 134 19.57 -7.67 -5.23
C ASN A 134 20.86 -7.96 -4.47
N GLY A 135 20.94 -9.12 -3.80
CA GLY A 135 22.14 -9.62 -3.18
C GLY A 135 22.54 -8.95 -1.87
N GLU A 136 21.71 -8.06 -1.30
CA GLU A 136 21.98 -7.38 -0.03
C GLU A 136 21.09 -7.94 1.09
N PRO A 137 21.69 -8.57 2.13
CA PRO A 137 20.92 -9.26 3.17
C PRO A 137 20.02 -8.36 4.02
N GLU A 138 20.46 -7.12 4.23
CA GLU A 138 19.74 -6.15 5.08
C GLU A 138 18.74 -5.30 4.29
N ASP A 139 18.70 -5.46 2.97
CA ASP A 139 17.87 -4.68 2.08
C ASP A 139 16.69 -5.52 1.57
N PHE A 140 15.50 -5.07 1.83
CA PHE A 140 14.29 -5.76 1.39
C PHE A 140 13.28 -4.78 0.81
N MET A 141 12.63 -5.19 -0.24
CA MET A 141 11.60 -4.41 -0.90
C MET A 141 10.29 -4.45 -0.10
N PRO A 142 9.76 -3.32 0.39
CA PRO A 142 8.45 -3.28 1.04
C PRO A 142 7.32 -3.60 0.06
N SER A 143 6.25 -4.24 0.52
CA SER A 143 5.07 -4.52 -0.30
C SER A 143 5.42 -5.01 -1.71
N ASN A 144 4.86 -4.38 -2.75
CA ASN A 144 5.11 -4.68 -4.17
C ASN A 144 5.88 -3.55 -4.90
N PHE A 145 6.78 -2.84 -4.23
CA PHE A 145 7.43 -1.62 -4.73
C PHE A 145 8.55 -1.85 -5.75
N TRP A 146 8.56 -2.97 -6.46
CA TRP A 146 9.53 -3.29 -7.51
C TRP A 146 9.71 -2.20 -8.58
N PHE A 147 8.72 -1.32 -8.76
CA PHE A 147 8.71 -0.22 -9.73
C PHE A 147 9.24 1.12 -9.19
N VAL A 148 9.46 1.24 -7.90
CA VAL A 148 10.05 2.42 -7.25
C VAL A 148 11.55 2.43 -7.52
N ASP A 149 12.12 3.58 -7.85
CA ASP A 149 13.51 3.70 -8.31
C ASP A 149 14.52 3.07 -7.32
N GLU A 150 14.23 3.10 -6.04
CA GLU A 150 15.04 2.46 -4.98
C GLU A 150 15.08 0.94 -5.10
N TYR A 151 14.00 0.29 -5.57
CA TYR A 151 13.86 -1.16 -5.68
C TYR A 151 13.89 -1.67 -7.11
N ASP A 152 13.95 -0.78 -8.09
CA ASP A 152 14.04 -1.11 -9.50
C ASP A 152 15.44 -1.69 -9.82
N LEU A 153 15.51 -2.99 -10.11
CA LEU A 153 16.78 -3.67 -10.42
C LEU A 153 17.49 -3.07 -11.63
N THR A 154 16.78 -2.48 -12.59
CA THR A 154 17.42 -1.79 -13.72
C THR A 154 18.18 -0.53 -13.29
N LYS A 155 17.78 0.09 -12.17
CA LYS A 155 18.45 1.24 -11.56
C LYS A 155 19.61 0.80 -10.67
N ARG A 156 19.45 -0.32 -9.96
CA ARG A 156 20.47 -0.89 -9.08
C ARG A 156 21.64 -1.49 -9.86
N PHE A 157 21.37 -2.06 -11.02
CA PHE A 157 22.38 -2.69 -11.89
C PHE A 157 22.36 -2.06 -13.29
N PRO A 158 22.75 -0.77 -13.43
CA PRO A 158 22.71 -0.07 -14.70
C PRO A 158 23.62 -0.74 -15.73
N GLY A 159 23.11 -0.94 -16.94
CA GLY A 159 23.83 -1.60 -18.03
C GLY A 159 23.67 -3.12 -18.08
N ASN A 160 23.03 -3.75 -17.10
CA ASN A 160 22.65 -5.16 -17.18
C ASN A 160 21.26 -5.31 -17.81
N ALA A 161 21.22 -5.74 -19.08
CA ALA A 161 19.98 -5.89 -19.84
C ALA A 161 19.02 -6.95 -19.25
N ASP A 162 19.54 -7.95 -18.55
CA ASP A 162 18.76 -9.03 -17.95
C ASP A 162 17.81 -8.52 -16.85
N MET A 163 18.12 -7.35 -16.27
CA MET A 163 17.30 -6.77 -15.20
C MET A 163 15.90 -6.38 -15.65
N ILE A 164 15.70 -6.07 -16.93
CA ILE A 164 14.36 -5.81 -17.48
C ILE A 164 13.50 -7.08 -17.40
N VAL A 165 14.09 -8.23 -17.80
CA VAL A 165 13.41 -9.53 -17.74
C VAL A 165 13.13 -9.91 -16.29
N ALA A 166 14.13 -9.76 -15.41
CA ALA A 166 13.98 -10.02 -13.97
C ALA A 166 12.83 -9.21 -13.36
N ASN A 167 12.82 -7.91 -13.56
CA ASN A 167 11.75 -7.02 -13.06
C ASN A 167 10.38 -7.39 -13.64
N SER A 168 10.29 -7.77 -14.92
CA SER A 168 9.03 -8.19 -15.55
C SER A 168 8.47 -9.45 -14.90
N ILE A 169 9.32 -10.43 -14.65
CA ILE A 169 8.94 -11.69 -13.97
C ILE A 169 8.54 -11.41 -12.52
N ILE A 170 9.33 -10.64 -11.79
CA ILE A 170 9.03 -10.20 -10.41
C ILE A 170 7.69 -9.45 -10.37
N ALA A 171 7.47 -8.51 -11.28
CA ALA A 171 6.21 -7.78 -11.40
C ALA A 171 5.01 -8.71 -11.57
N SER A 172 5.15 -9.77 -12.40
CA SER A 172 4.08 -10.73 -12.61
C SER A 172 3.71 -11.52 -11.35
N CYS A 173 4.65 -11.68 -10.42
CA CYS A 173 4.44 -12.35 -9.14
C CYS A 173 3.82 -11.43 -8.08
N LEU A 174 4.18 -10.14 -8.07
CA LEU A 174 3.94 -9.20 -6.97
C LEU A 174 2.69 -8.33 -7.11
N ASN A 175 1.70 -8.74 -7.90
CA ASN A 175 0.46 -7.99 -7.93
C ASN A 175 -0.27 -8.06 -6.58
N ILE A 176 -0.85 -6.94 -6.12
CA ILE A 176 -1.65 -6.89 -4.89
C ILE A 176 -2.88 -7.78 -5.02
N ALA A 177 -3.55 -7.76 -6.17
CA ALA A 177 -4.68 -8.63 -6.46
C ALA A 177 -4.20 -10.05 -6.84
N PRO A 178 -4.52 -11.10 -6.03
CA PRO A 178 -4.02 -12.45 -6.29
C PRO A 178 -4.34 -13.00 -7.67
N TYR A 179 -5.55 -12.70 -8.19
CA TYR A 179 -6.00 -13.19 -9.49
C TYR A 179 -5.23 -12.60 -10.69
N GLU A 180 -4.52 -11.48 -10.50
CA GLU A 180 -3.68 -10.84 -11.52
C GLU A 180 -2.24 -11.35 -11.51
N ARG A 181 -1.86 -12.13 -10.49
CA ARG A 181 -0.52 -12.76 -10.45
C ARG A 181 -0.42 -13.86 -11.50
N CYS A 182 0.79 -14.09 -11.99
CA CYS A 182 1.07 -15.21 -12.87
C CYS A 182 0.68 -16.56 -12.24
N THR A 183 0.64 -17.62 -13.03
CA THR A 183 0.55 -19.00 -12.54
C THR A 183 1.94 -19.62 -12.47
N TYR A 184 2.11 -20.73 -11.71
CA TYR A 184 3.36 -21.49 -11.72
C TYR A 184 3.78 -21.90 -13.12
N SER A 185 2.83 -22.36 -13.96
CA SER A 185 3.14 -22.75 -15.33
C SER A 185 3.69 -21.59 -16.16
N SER A 186 3.10 -20.38 -16.02
CA SER A 186 3.59 -19.18 -16.69
C SER A 186 4.96 -18.75 -16.15
N LEU A 187 5.17 -18.76 -14.82
CA LEU A 187 6.44 -18.41 -14.19
C LEU A 187 7.56 -19.36 -14.65
N ILE A 188 7.32 -20.66 -14.62
CA ILE A 188 8.27 -21.69 -15.09
C ILE A 188 8.62 -21.45 -16.55
N GLY A 189 7.61 -21.24 -17.41
CA GLY A 189 7.82 -21.03 -18.85
C GLY A 189 8.66 -19.78 -19.15
N GLN A 190 8.43 -18.67 -18.43
CA GLN A 190 9.20 -17.44 -18.60
C GLN A 190 10.68 -17.63 -18.16
N ILE A 191 10.91 -18.30 -17.03
CA ILE A 191 12.25 -18.60 -16.53
C ILE A 191 12.99 -19.54 -17.48
N GLU A 192 12.35 -20.62 -17.93
CA GLU A 192 12.96 -21.60 -18.88
C GLU A 192 13.29 -20.94 -20.22
N ASN A 193 12.42 -20.08 -20.74
CA ASN A 193 12.67 -19.32 -21.97
C ASN A 193 13.92 -18.45 -21.82
N PHE A 194 14.04 -17.72 -20.70
CA PHE A 194 15.21 -16.88 -20.43
C PHE A 194 16.50 -17.71 -20.31
N ILE A 195 16.49 -18.82 -19.56
CA ILE A 195 17.65 -19.70 -19.40
C ILE A 195 18.10 -20.27 -20.75
N ALA A 196 17.17 -20.55 -21.64
CA ALA A 196 17.44 -21.02 -23.02
C ALA A 196 17.98 -19.92 -23.95
N GLY A 197 18.15 -18.70 -23.47
CA GLY A 197 18.64 -17.56 -24.26
C GLY A 197 17.54 -16.80 -25.00
N GLY A 198 16.28 -17.03 -24.65
CA GLY A 198 15.15 -16.22 -25.14
C GLY A 198 15.14 -14.83 -24.53
N ASN A 199 14.76 -13.85 -25.32
CA ASN A 199 14.59 -12.46 -24.89
C ASN A 199 13.08 -12.12 -24.82
N MET A 200 12.76 -11.03 -24.12
CA MET A 200 11.43 -10.44 -24.22
C MET A 200 11.14 -9.99 -25.65
N THR A 201 9.93 -10.25 -26.10
CA THR A 201 9.44 -9.65 -27.34
C THR A 201 9.24 -8.13 -27.19
N PRO A 202 9.25 -7.34 -28.27
CA PRO A 202 8.95 -5.91 -28.19
C PRO A 202 7.60 -5.62 -27.56
N GLU A 203 6.61 -6.49 -27.75
CA GLU A 203 5.27 -6.41 -27.18
C GLU A 203 5.30 -6.62 -25.65
N GLU A 204 6.04 -7.61 -25.16
CA GLU A 204 6.22 -7.87 -23.73
C GLU A 204 6.95 -6.72 -23.05
N GLU A 205 8.00 -6.18 -23.68
CA GLU A 205 8.72 -5.02 -23.16
C GLU A 205 7.81 -3.77 -23.11
N ALA A 206 6.99 -3.54 -24.12
CA ALA A 206 6.01 -2.46 -24.13
C ALA A 206 4.97 -2.61 -23.01
N GLN A 207 4.44 -3.81 -22.81
CA GLN A 207 3.51 -4.11 -21.69
C GLN A 207 4.15 -3.88 -20.33
N TYR A 208 5.40 -4.30 -20.13
CA TYR A 208 6.14 -4.04 -18.91
C TYR A 208 6.29 -2.53 -18.65
N ARG A 209 6.69 -1.74 -19.66
CA ARG A 209 6.84 -0.28 -19.54
C ARG A 209 5.51 0.42 -19.20
N VAL A 210 4.40 -0.03 -19.82
CA VAL A 210 3.06 0.48 -19.48
C VAL A 210 2.72 0.16 -18.04
N ARG A 211 3.02 -1.03 -17.57
CA ARG A 211 2.78 -1.44 -16.18
C ARG A 211 3.59 -0.60 -15.18
N VAL A 212 4.89 -0.39 -15.43
CA VAL A 212 5.73 0.52 -14.61
C VAL A 212 5.10 1.91 -14.51
N TYR A 213 4.64 2.46 -15.63
CA TYR A 213 4.00 3.77 -15.66
C TYR A 213 2.71 3.78 -14.82
N GLN A 214 1.87 2.76 -14.96
CA GLN A 214 0.61 2.65 -14.23
C GLN A 214 0.84 2.54 -12.71
N GLU A 215 1.77 1.70 -12.27
CA GLU A 215 2.09 1.54 -10.86
C GLU A 215 2.65 2.83 -10.24
N LYS A 216 3.58 3.52 -10.91
CA LYS A 216 4.08 4.82 -10.47
C LYS A 216 2.94 5.85 -10.37
N ARG A 217 2.07 5.89 -11.36
CA ARG A 217 0.92 6.78 -11.37
C ARG A 217 -0.05 6.49 -10.23
N ASN A 218 -0.32 5.20 -9.95
CA ASN A 218 -1.18 4.80 -8.84
C ASN A 218 -0.59 5.22 -7.48
N LEU A 219 0.73 5.06 -7.29
CA LEU A 219 1.42 5.49 -6.08
C LEU A 219 1.29 7.01 -5.87
N GLU A 220 1.57 7.81 -6.91
CA GLU A 220 1.38 9.27 -6.86
C GLU A 220 -0.04 9.66 -6.47
N LEU A 221 -1.05 8.98 -7.04
CA LEU A 221 -2.45 9.23 -6.73
C LEU A 221 -2.80 8.88 -5.26
N LEU A 222 -2.22 7.79 -4.74
CA LEU A 222 -2.40 7.41 -3.33
C LEU A 222 -1.77 8.43 -2.38
N GLU A 223 -0.57 8.93 -2.68
CA GLU A 223 0.10 9.98 -1.90
C GLU A 223 -0.72 11.27 -1.88
N ILE A 224 -1.22 11.71 -3.05
CA ILE A 224 -2.09 12.88 -3.15
C ILE A 224 -3.36 12.67 -2.34
N LYS A 225 -3.99 11.51 -2.42
CA LYS A 225 -5.21 11.18 -1.68
C LYS A 225 -4.98 11.23 -0.17
N GLU A 226 -3.88 10.66 0.31
CA GLU A 226 -3.55 10.66 1.73
C GLU A 226 -3.25 12.08 2.22
N LYS A 227 -2.49 12.86 1.46
CA LYS A 227 -2.25 14.27 1.76
C LYS A 227 -3.57 15.06 1.88
N ASN A 228 -4.47 14.86 0.92
CA ASN A 228 -5.79 15.51 0.94
C ASN A 228 -6.60 15.11 2.17
N ARG A 229 -6.58 13.82 2.55
CA ARG A 229 -7.24 13.30 3.75
C ARG A 229 -6.73 13.96 5.03
N LEU A 230 -5.41 14.08 5.17
CA LEU A 230 -4.80 14.72 6.33
C LEU A 230 -5.19 16.21 6.45
N ILE A 231 -5.21 16.92 5.33
CA ILE A 231 -5.62 18.32 5.26
C ILE A 231 -7.05 18.50 5.76
N VAL A 232 -8.00 17.73 5.19
CA VAL A 232 -9.40 17.84 5.55
C VAL A 232 -9.66 17.44 7.00
N ASN A 233 -8.98 16.39 7.49
CA ASN A 233 -9.09 15.98 8.90
C ASN A 233 -8.58 17.07 9.87
N SER A 234 -7.46 17.70 9.57
CA SER A 234 -6.91 18.78 10.38
C SER A 234 -7.86 19.97 10.44
N PHE A 235 -8.38 20.38 9.29
CA PHE A 235 -9.39 21.45 9.24
C PHE A 235 -10.63 21.09 10.05
N SER A 236 -11.16 19.87 9.89
CA SER A 236 -12.35 19.42 10.60
C SER A 236 -12.18 19.46 12.11
N GLN A 237 -11.01 19.07 12.62
CA GLN A 237 -10.70 19.15 14.04
C GLN A 237 -10.69 20.60 14.56
N TYR A 238 -10.09 21.52 13.83
CA TYR A 238 -10.09 22.93 14.21
C TYR A 238 -11.48 23.55 14.12
N TYR A 239 -12.25 23.19 13.10
CA TYR A 239 -13.60 23.69 12.88
C TYR A 239 -14.55 23.27 14.00
N ILE A 240 -14.54 22.00 14.38
CA ILE A 240 -15.35 21.45 15.48
C ILE A 240 -15.01 22.17 16.79
N LYS A 241 -13.72 22.31 17.12
CA LYS A 241 -13.29 22.99 18.34
C LYS A 241 -13.70 24.45 18.35
N ALA A 242 -13.59 25.16 17.23
CA ALA A 242 -14.04 26.53 17.12
C ALA A 242 -15.57 26.68 17.36
N LEU A 243 -16.35 25.72 16.83
CA LEU A 243 -17.79 25.68 17.10
C LEU A 243 -18.11 25.37 18.57
N GLU A 244 -17.35 24.48 19.21
CA GLU A 244 -17.48 24.19 20.66
C GLU A 244 -17.19 25.43 21.51
N GLU A 245 -16.17 26.21 21.19
CA GLU A 245 -15.87 27.48 21.86
C GLU A 245 -16.99 28.53 21.64
N LEU A 246 -17.55 28.59 20.43
CA LEU A 246 -18.70 29.46 20.13
C LEU A 246 -19.94 29.04 20.88
N LEU A 247 -20.22 27.74 21.01
CA LEU A 247 -21.36 27.24 21.82
C LEU A 247 -21.19 27.61 23.31
N ASN A 248 -19.96 27.57 23.84
CA ASN A 248 -19.71 28.01 25.20
C ASN A 248 -19.91 29.52 25.37
N THR A 249 -19.65 30.32 24.32
CA THR A 249 -19.81 31.77 24.33
C THR A 249 -21.27 32.16 24.13
N TYR A 250 -22.02 31.45 23.29
CA TYR A 250 -23.40 31.72 22.89
C TYR A 250 -24.27 30.45 23.01
N PRO A 251 -24.55 29.95 24.23
CA PRO A 251 -25.15 28.63 24.44
C PRO A 251 -26.58 28.50 23.88
N ASP A 252 -27.29 29.58 23.80
CA ASP A 252 -28.70 29.60 23.34
C ASP A 252 -28.84 29.99 21.87
N PHE A 253 -27.75 30.07 21.11
CA PHE A 253 -27.78 30.50 19.72
C PHE A 253 -27.94 29.30 18.76
N GLU A 254 -29.17 29.06 18.31
CA GLU A 254 -29.59 27.91 17.54
C GLU A 254 -28.78 27.67 16.25
N LEU A 255 -28.29 28.73 15.59
CA LEU A 255 -27.49 28.60 14.39
C LEU A 255 -26.18 27.85 14.66
N ILE A 256 -25.49 28.21 15.76
CA ILE A 256 -24.21 27.54 16.12
C ILE A 256 -24.49 26.08 16.48
N GLN A 257 -25.54 25.82 17.28
CA GLN A 257 -25.91 24.46 17.66
C GLN A 257 -26.19 23.62 16.41
N LYS A 258 -26.90 24.14 15.45
CA LYS A 258 -27.24 23.44 14.21
C LYS A 258 -25.97 23.17 13.36
N LEU A 259 -25.08 24.15 13.18
CA LEU A 259 -23.82 23.98 12.46
C LEU A 259 -22.95 22.90 13.11
N TYR A 260 -22.90 22.89 14.45
CA TYR A 260 -22.14 21.89 15.20
C TYR A 260 -22.74 20.49 15.04
N ASP A 261 -24.05 20.33 15.24
CA ASP A 261 -24.75 19.05 15.20
C ASP A 261 -24.70 18.43 13.79
N GLU A 262 -24.92 19.22 12.76
CA GLU A 262 -24.90 18.76 11.38
C GLU A 262 -23.49 18.41 10.93
N TYR A 263 -22.50 19.21 11.26
CA TYR A 263 -21.11 18.91 10.90
C TYR A 263 -20.60 17.67 11.65
N ARG A 264 -20.91 17.55 12.94
CA ARG A 264 -20.54 16.39 13.75
C ARG A 264 -21.24 15.11 13.29
N LYS A 265 -22.49 15.20 12.86
CA LYS A 265 -23.22 14.06 12.29
C LYS A 265 -22.54 13.54 11.02
N ASN A 266 -22.22 14.44 10.11
CA ASN A 266 -21.49 14.10 8.89
C ASN A 266 -20.05 13.58 9.18
N SER A 267 -19.41 14.06 10.24
CA SER A 267 -18.07 13.59 10.64
C SER A 267 -18.09 12.23 11.37
N LYS A 268 -19.21 11.84 12.02
CA LYS A 268 -19.35 10.54 12.69
C LYS A 268 -19.47 9.36 11.72
N ASP A 269 -20.09 9.59 10.58
CA ASP A 269 -20.19 8.58 9.53
C ASP A 269 -18.86 8.43 8.76
N GLY A 270 -17.76 9.02 9.32
CA GLY A 270 -16.45 9.12 8.71
C GLY A 270 -16.63 9.60 7.28
N ILE A 271 -16.43 10.88 7.03
CA ILE A 271 -16.39 11.34 5.64
C ILE A 271 -15.48 10.36 4.93
N ASP A 272 -16.06 9.51 4.09
CA ASP A 272 -15.31 8.52 3.34
C ASP A 272 -14.50 9.25 2.27
N TYR A 273 -13.33 9.75 2.67
CA TYR A 273 -12.39 10.41 1.78
C TYR A 273 -11.84 9.45 0.73
N THR A 274 -12.19 8.15 0.82
CA THR A 274 -11.92 7.20 -0.26
C THR A 274 -12.72 7.53 -1.52
N SER A 275 -13.82 8.29 -1.38
CA SER A 275 -14.63 8.76 -2.50
C SER A 275 -14.17 10.08 -3.13
N VAL A 276 -13.12 10.73 -2.60
CA VAL A 276 -12.47 11.86 -3.27
C VAL A 276 -11.86 11.34 -4.57
N ASN A 277 -12.60 11.44 -5.66
CA ASN A 277 -12.14 11.03 -6.97
C ASN A 277 -11.11 12.06 -7.48
N VAL A 278 -9.84 11.81 -7.14
CA VAL A 278 -8.71 12.68 -7.50
C VAL A 278 -8.55 12.78 -9.02
N GLU A 279 -8.97 11.74 -9.75
CA GLU A 279 -8.90 11.70 -11.22
C GLU A 279 -9.71 12.81 -11.87
N ASN A 280 -10.81 13.24 -11.26
CA ASN A 280 -11.68 14.27 -11.82
C ASN A 280 -11.38 15.68 -11.31
N ASN A 281 -10.39 15.88 -10.41
CA ASN A 281 -10.10 17.20 -9.81
C ASN A 281 -11.35 17.96 -9.38
N ALA A 282 -12.36 17.24 -8.90
CA ALA A 282 -13.63 17.83 -8.53
C ALA A 282 -13.56 18.47 -7.14
N SER A 283 -14.22 19.60 -6.97
CA SER A 283 -14.43 20.20 -5.67
C SER A 283 -15.39 19.32 -4.85
N HIS A 284 -15.10 19.17 -3.55
CA HIS A 284 -15.91 18.35 -2.65
C HIS A 284 -16.58 19.22 -1.61
N TYR A 285 -17.88 19.01 -1.43
CA TYR A 285 -18.64 19.62 -0.34
C TYR A 285 -18.34 18.86 0.95
N LEU A 286 -17.70 19.52 1.91
CA LEU A 286 -17.52 19.01 3.27
C LEU A 286 -18.79 19.23 4.09
N TYR A 287 -19.49 20.30 3.81
CA TYR A 287 -20.76 20.66 4.43
C TYR A 287 -21.53 21.63 3.54
N SER A 288 -22.87 21.52 3.50
CA SER A 288 -23.73 22.55 2.98
C SER A 288 -25.10 22.50 3.68
N GLY A 289 -25.62 23.65 4.04
CA GLY A 289 -26.95 23.77 4.68
C GLY A 289 -27.53 25.18 4.62
N THR A 290 -28.80 25.26 4.84
CA THR A 290 -29.52 26.52 4.95
C THR A 290 -30.18 26.59 6.31
N TYR A 291 -29.97 27.69 7.03
CA TYR A 291 -30.61 27.98 8.28
C TYR A 291 -31.23 29.39 8.18
N ASP A 292 -32.58 29.49 8.29
CA ASP A 292 -33.33 30.71 8.11
C ASP A 292 -32.87 31.48 6.85
N ARG A 293 -32.18 32.61 7.01
CA ARG A 293 -31.71 33.48 5.90
C ARG A 293 -30.25 33.19 5.50
N ILE A 294 -29.50 32.35 6.21
CA ILE A 294 -28.10 32.07 5.90
C ILE A 294 -27.97 30.73 5.17
N TYR A 295 -27.34 30.76 4.02
CA TYR A 295 -26.75 29.57 3.43
C TYR A 295 -25.29 29.50 3.80
N PHE A 296 -24.84 28.31 4.20
CA PHE A 296 -23.46 28.06 4.60
C PHE A 296 -22.94 26.81 3.93
N SER A 297 -21.74 26.88 3.35
CA SER A 297 -21.08 25.71 2.78
C SER A 297 -19.59 25.74 3.00
N ILE A 298 -19.01 24.56 3.18
CA ILE A 298 -17.58 24.33 3.26
C ILE A 298 -17.20 23.42 2.11
N ASN A 299 -16.27 23.86 1.27
CA ASN A 299 -15.82 23.11 0.12
C ASN A 299 -14.30 22.91 0.19
N TYR A 300 -13.85 21.71 -0.12
CA TYR A 300 -12.45 21.40 -0.39
C TYR A 300 -12.20 21.44 -1.89
N GLU A 301 -11.16 22.15 -2.29
CA GLU A 301 -10.71 22.23 -3.69
C GLU A 301 -9.27 21.74 -3.77
N PRO A 302 -9.00 20.61 -4.46
CA PRO A 302 -7.63 20.14 -4.67
C PRO A 302 -6.85 21.11 -5.57
N ALA A 303 -5.52 21.09 -5.48
CA ALA A 303 -4.67 21.87 -6.37
C ALA A 303 -4.90 21.46 -7.83
N ARG A 304 -5.04 22.42 -8.74
CA ARG A 304 -5.31 22.20 -10.16
C ARG A 304 -4.28 22.90 -11.04
N GLY A 305 -3.76 22.17 -12.00
CA GLY A 305 -2.89 22.75 -13.03
C GLY A 305 -1.68 23.50 -12.47
N THR A 306 -1.66 24.81 -12.60
CA THR A 306 -0.60 25.68 -12.06
C THR A 306 -0.79 26.07 -10.60
N ASP A 307 -1.94 25.72 -9.99
CA ASP A 307 -2.19 26.01 -8.59
C ASP A 307 -1.33 25.11 -7.72
N ARG A 308 -0.42 25.71 -6.96
CA ARG A 308 0.48 24.99 -6.04
C ARG A 308 -0.19 24.52 -4.76
N TYR A 309 -1.41 24.99 -4.48
CA TYR A 309 -2.03 24.82 -3.18
C TYR A 309 -3.45 24.26 -3.29
N CYS A 310 -3.76 23.29 -2.44
CA CYS A 310 -5.14 22.93 -2.15
C CYS A 310 -5.82 24.06 -1.37
N SER A 311 -7.12 24.18 -1.44
CA SER A 311 -7.86 25.16 -0.64
C SER A 311 -9.10 24.60 0.00
N ILE A 312 -9.44 25.12 1.19
CA ILE A 312 -10.79 25.00 1.79
C ILE A 312 -11.46 26.35 1.72
N THR A 313 -12.69 26.36 1.24
CA THR A 313 -13.47 27.56 1.02
C THR A 313 -14.74 27.49 1.87
N ILE A 314 -14.93 28.48 2.74
CA ILE A 314 -16.20 28.74 3.42
C ILE A 314 -16.97 29.77 2.59
N LYS A 315 -18.15 29.38 2.12
CA LYS A 315 -19.07 30.28 1.44
C LYS A 315 -20.32 30.44 2.29
N TYR A 316 -20.77 31.68 2.44
CA TYR A 316 -22.00 31.97 3.13
C TYR A 316 -22.72 33.15 2.48
N THR A 317 -24.03 33.26 2.70
CA THR A 317 -24.80 34.37 2.24
C THR A 317 -25.80 34.77 3.34
N ILE A 318 -25.85 36.06 3.59
CA ILE A 318 -26.89 36.71 4.40
C ILE A 318 -27.70 37.61 3.45
N ASP A 319 -27.08 38.64 2.93
CA ASP A 319 -27.65 39.54 1.90
C ASP A 319 -26.94 39.37 0.53
N SER A 320 -25.72 38.96 0.55
CA SER A 320 -24.88 38.68 -0.62
C SER A 320 -23.91 37.55 -0.38
N TRP A 321 -23.43 36.93 -1.44
CA TRP A 321 -22.42 35.85 -1.35
C TRP A 321 -21.08 36.38 -0.85
N LYS A 322 -20.57 35.73 0.19
CA LYS A 322 -19.23 35.96 0.74
C LYS A 322 -18.45 34.68 0.71
N THR A 323 -17.16 34.81 0.54
CA THR A 323 -16.23 33.67 0.40
C THR A 323 -15.00 33.93 1.22
N ILE A 324 -14.64 32.97 2.05
CA ILE A 324 -13.38 32.93 2.80
C ILE A 324 -12.64 31.70 2.32
N ARG A 325 -11.39 31.88 1.91
CA ARG A 325 -10.57 30.80 1.36
C ARG A 325 -9.32 30.61 2.21
N PHE A 326 -9.00 29.33 2.47
CA PHE A 326 -7.82 28.91 3.18
C PHE A 326 -6.96 28.08 2.23
N TYR A 327 -5.69 28.41 2.14
CA TYR A 327 -4.72 27.70 1.33
C TYR A 327 -3.84 26.80 2.20
N TYR A 328 -3.38 25.68 1.65
CA TYR A 328 -2.46 24.76 2.27
C TYR A 328 -1.10 24.87 1.63
N SER A 329 -0.06 25.06 2.43
CA SER A 329 1.33 24.97 2.00
C SER A 329 1.74 23.52 1.76
N GLU A 330 2.88 23.30 1.09
CA GLU A 330 3.40 21.96 0.78
C GLU A 330 3.69 21.12 2.04
N ASP A 331 4.02 21.76 3.16
CA ASP A 331 4.25 21.12 4.46
C ASP A 331 2.96 20.77 5.24
N GLY A 332 1.78 21.02 4.65
CA GLY A 332 0.48 20.75 5.26
C GLY A 332 0.01 21.82 6.24
N THR A 333 0.74 22.93 6.37
CA THR A 333 0.31 24.08 7.20
C THR A 333 -0.83 24.80 6.51
N ILE A 334 -1.92 25.05 7.26
CA ILE A 334 -3.07 25.78 6.74
C ILE A 334 -2.78 27.28 6.83
N LEU A 335 -2.81 27.95 5.69
CA LEU A 335 -2.66 29.39 5.58
C LEU A 335 -4.01 30.02 5.23
N SER A 336 -4.47 31.00 6.01
CA SER A 336 -5.65 31.77 5.65
C SER A 336 -5.24 32.94 4.76
N ASP A 337 -5.89 33.09 3.63
CA ASP A 337 -5.85 34.33 2.85
C ASP A 337 -7.20 35.03 2.94
N HIS A 338 -7.26 36.07 3.72
CA HIS A 338 -8.32 37.04 3.64
C HIS A 338 -7.66 38.41 3.47
N ASN A 339 -7.73 38.97 2.29
CA ASN A 339 -7.11 40.26 1.91
C ASN A 339 -5.56 40.28 1.94
N GLY A 340 -4.91 39.18 1.57
CA GLY A 340 -3.46 39.11 1.45
C GLY A 340 -2.70 38.98 2.79
N VAL A 341 -3.39 38.71 3.88
CA VAL A 341 -2.79 38.42 5.18
C VAL A 341 -2.76 36.92 5.40
N VAL A 342 -1.59 36.33 5.27
CA VAL A 342 -1.36 34.90 5.58
C VAL A 342 -1.34 34.71 7.09
N LYS A 343 -2.28 33.92 7.62
CA LYS A 343 -2.33 33.52 9.03
C LYS A 343 -2.32 32.01 9.13
N LEU A 344 -1.62 31.50 10.13
CA LEU A 344 -1.70 30.08 10.46
C LEU A 344 -3.12 29.70 10.86
N MET A 345 -3.68 28.65 10.27
CA MET A 345 -4.99 28.15 10.65
C MET A 345 -4.89 27.45 12.00
N CYS A 346 -5.70 27.93 12.95
CA CYS A 346 -5.85 27.35 14.27
C CYS A 346 -7.29 27.55 14.76
N VAL A 347 -7.62 26.99 15.90
CA VAL A 347 -8.95 27.12 16.53
C VAL A 347 -9.34 28.59 16.68
N GLU A 348 -8.44 29.43 17.22
CA GLU A 348 -8.70 30.86 17.42
C GLU A 348 -8.97 31.60 16.12
N SER A 349 -8.25 31.31 15.05
CA SER A 349 -8.51 31.91 13.73
C SER A 349 -9.88 31.56 13.20
N LEU A 350 -10.28 30.29 13.30
CA LEU A 350 -11.62 29.84 12.87
C LEU A 350 -12.71 30.39 13.78
N TYR A 351 -12.49 30.41 15.09
CA TYR A 351 -13.42 31.03 16.05
C TYR A 351 -13.71 32.49 15.66
N ASN A 352 -12.68 33.29 15.43
CA ASN A 352 -12.82 34.69 15.08
C ASN A 352 -13.58 34.90 13.75
N ILE A 353 -13.31 34.04 12.76
CA ILE A 353 -14.02 34.08 11.47
C ILE A 353 -15.49 33.73 11.63
N LEU A 354 -15.79 32.62 12.31
CA LEU A 354 -17.17 32.19 12.52
C LEU A 354 -17.92 33.17 13.39
N ASN A 355 -17.30 33.70 14.43
CA ASN A 355 -17.88 34.75 15.28
C ASN A 355 -18.22 36.01 14.47
N SER A 356 -17.34 36.42 13.56
CA SER A 356 -17.61 37.54 12.66
C SER A 356 -18.82 37.31 11.75
N ILE A 357 -19.00 36.10 11.22
CA ILE A 357 -20.15 35.69 10.42
C ILE A 357 -21.43 35.74 11.26
N ILE A 358 -21.38 35.27 12.50
CA ILE A 358 -22.51 35.27 13.44
C ILE A 358 -22.89 36.68 13.78
N MET A 359 -21.94 37.57 14.08
CA MET A 359 -22.22 38.97 14.38
C MET A 359 -22.87 39.71 13.20
N GLU A 360 -22.43 39.41 11.99
CA GLU A 360 -23.07 39.93 10.79
C GLU A 360 -24.48 39.37 10.59
N TYR A 361 -24.75 38.12 10.94
CA TYR A 361 -26.08 37.53 10.86
C TYR A 361 -27.08 38.14 11.84
N ILE A 362 -26.61 38.54 13.04
CA ILE A 362 -27.42 39.14 14.11
C ILE A 362 -27.73 40.61 13.82
N SER A 363 -26.82 41.32 13.16
CA SER A 363 -26.98 42.75 12.84
C SER A 363 -28.00 42.97 11.72
#